data_ce14c27204c2da380a1cf8b561a79383
#
_entry.id   ce14c27204c2da380a1cf8b561a79383
#
_cell.length_a   1.000
_cell.length_b   1.000
_cell.length_c   1.000
_cell.angle_alpha   90.00
_cell.angle_beta   90.00
_cell.angle_gamma   90.00
#
_symmetry.space_group_name_H-M   'P 1'
#
loop_
_entity.id
_entity.type
_entity.pdbx_description
1 polymer ?
#
loop_
_entity_poly.entity_id
_entity_poly.type
_entity_poly.pdbx_seq_one_letter_code
_entity_poly.pdbx_strand_id
1 'polypeptide(L)' 'MSKVIIIDDEPLARSVVREYLQKHPGLEVVAECGDGFEGVKAIQQYQPDLILLDIQMPKITGFEML' A
#
# COMPACT_ATOMS: atom_id res chain seq x y z
N MET A 1 -12.58 -2.65 13.19
CA MET A 1 -11.83 -3.05 12.01
C MET A 1 -10.63 -2.19 11.82
N SER A 2 -9.54 -2.81 11.42
CA SER A 2 -8.34 -2.03 11.16
C SER A 2 -8.38 -1.46 9.76
N LYS A 3 -8.07 -0.19 9.64
CA LYS A 3 -8.04 0.48 8.34
C LYS A 3 -6.69 0.26 7.69
N VAL A 4 -6.73 -0.17 6.44
CA VAL A 4 -5.52 -0.50 5.70
C VAL A 4 -5.43 0.36 4.45
N ILE A 5 -4.24 0.88 4.18
CA ILE A 5 -3.97 1.56 2.93
C ILE A 5 -2.93 0.74 2.19
N ILE A 6 -3.17 0.51 0.90
CA ILE A 6 -2.25 -0.20 0.04
C ILE A 6 -1.59 0.81 -0.89
N ILE A 7 -0.27 0.85 -0.89
CA ILE A 7 0.48 1.73 -1.77
C ILE A 7 1.37 0.88 -2.64
N ASP A 8 1.09 0.85 -3.95
CA ASP A 8 1.82 0.01 -4.88
C ASP A 8 1.64 0.62 -6.27
N ASP A 9 2.72 0.76 -7.01
CA ASP A 9 2.63 1.37 -8.32
C ASP A 9 2.15 0.37 -9.38
N GLU A 10 1.96 -0.88 -9.02
CA GLU A 10 1.48 -1.91 -9.94
C GLU A 10 0.02 -2.18 -9.68
N PRO A 11 -0.88 -1.86 -10.59
CA PRO A 11 -2.31 -2.09 -10.35
C PRO A 11 -2.65 -3.55 -10.11
N LEU A 12 -1.98 -4.45 -10.82
CA LEU A 12 -2.27 -5.87 -10.63
C LEU A 12 -1.85 -6.34 -9.25
N ALA A 13 -0.73 -5.83 -8.76
CA ALA A 13 -0.29 -6.21 -7.43
C ALA A 13 -1.27 -5.70 -6.39
N ARG A 14 -1.79 -4.48 -6.58
CA ARG A 14 -2.78 -3.96 -5.65
C ARG A 14 -4.02 -4.83 -5.61
N SER A 15 -4.44 -5.32 -6.78
CA SER A 15 -5.61 -6.19 -6.83
C SER A 15 -5.40 -7.47 -6.06
N VAL A 16 -4.23 -8.06 -6.20
CA VAL A 16 -3.93 -9.30 -5.51
C VAL A 16 -3.94 -9.10 -4.00
N VAL A 17 -3.31 -8.03 -3.55
CA VAL A 17 -3.28 -7.74 -2.13
C VAL A 17 -4.67 -7.46 -1.61
N ARG A 18 -5.47 -6.71 -2.36
CA ARG A 18 -6.82 -6.41 -1.94
C ARG A 18 -7.65 -7.68 -1.79
N GLU A 19 -7.53 -8.60 -2.75
CA GLU A 19 -8.26 -9.86 -2.65
C GLU A 19 -7.82 -10.66 -1.44
N TYR A 20 -6.53 -10.66 -1.18
CA TYR A 20 -6.01 -11.38 -0.04
C TYR A 20 -6.60 -10.81 1.25
N LEU A 21 -6.64 -9.48 1.35
CA LEU A 21 -7.15 -8.84 2.55
C LEU A 21 -8.64 -9.03 2.73
N GLN A 22 -9.37 -9.24 1.66
CA GLN A 22 -10.79 -9.49 1.77
C GLN A 22 -11.10 -10.77 2.53
N LYS A 23 -10.14 -11.67 2.62
CA LYS A 23 -10.33 -12.90 3.37
C LYS A 23 -10.08 -12.70 4.86
N HIS A 24 -9.71 -11.51 5.27
CA HIS A 24 -9.45 -11.20 6.67
C HIS A 24 -10.48 -10.18 7.14
N PRO A 25 -11.55 -10.63 7.77
CA PRO A 25 -12.66 -9.72 8.10
C PRO A 25 -12.31 -8.60 9.06
N GLY A 26 -11.20 -8.73 9.77
CA GLY A 26 -10.79 -7.66 10.67
C GLY A 26 -10.08 -6.51 9.98
N LEU A 27 -9.84 -6.60 8.66
CA LEU A 27 -9.11 -5.58 7.93
C LEU A 27 -10.00 -4.94 6.89
N GLU A 28 -9.91 -3.63 6.78
CA GLU A 28 -10.69 -2.89 5.81
C GLU A 28 -9.78 -2.03 4.96
N VAL A 29 -9.76 -2.25 3.66
CA VAL A 29 -8.97 -1.44 2.75
C VAL A 29 -9.74 -0.14 2.49
N VAL A 30 -9.21 0.96 3.00
CA VAL A 30 -9.87 2.25 2.85
C VAL A 30 -9.33 3.05 1.68
N ALA A 31 -8.16 2.71 1.18
CA ALA A 31 -7.59 3.40 0.02
C ALA A 31 -6.54 2.55 -0.65
N GLU A 32 -6.42 2.72 -1.97
CA GLU A 32 -5.37 2.11 -2.75
C GLU A 32 -4.69 3.23 -3.51
N CYS A 33 -3.39 3.31 -3.41
CA CYS A 33 -2.63 4.41 -3.99
C CYS A 33 -1.58 3.89 -4.93
N GLY A 34 -1.37 4.61 -6.01
CA GLY A 34 -0.40 4.21 -7.03
C GLY A 34 0.99 4.78 -6.81
N ASP A 35 1.15 5.72 -5.90
CA ASP A 35 2.46 6.27 -5.61
C ASP A 35 2.47 6.83 -4.20
N GLY A 36 3.64 7.25 -3.75
CA GLY A 36 3.79 7.72 -2.39
C GLY A 36 3.09 9.04 -2.14
N PHE A 37 2.94 9.84 -3.18
CA PHE A 37 2.29 11.13 -3.03
C PHE A 37 0.82 10.95 -2.67
N GLU A 38 0.14 10.06 -3.41
CA GLU A 38 -1.24 9.72 -3.09
C GLU A 38 -1.31 9.04 -1.73
N GLY A 39 -0.30 8.25 -1.41
CA GLY A 39 -0.27 7.57 -0.14
C GLY A 39 -0.24 8.53 1.03
N VAL A 40 0.54 9.59 0.94
CA VAL A 40 0.60 10.57 2.00
C VAL A 40 -0.74 11.24 2.20
N LYS A 41 -1.42 11.58 1.11
CA LYS A 41 -2.73 12.18 1.22
C LYS A 41 -3.73 11.23 1.88
N ALA A 42 -3.69 9.96 1.50
CA ALA A 42 -4.61 8.99 2.05
C ALA A 42 -4.34 8.76 3.53
N ILE A 43 -3.08 8.74 3.92
CA ILE A 43 -2.72 8.59 5.32
C ILE A 43 -3.28 9.72 6.15
N GLN A 44 -3.18 10.94 5.65
CA GLN A 44 -3.70 12.08 6.37
C GLN A 44 -5.22 12.06 6.44
N GLN A 45 -5.86 11.56 5.39
CA GLN A 45 -7.30 11.55 5.34
C GLN A 45 -7.91 10.45 6.18
N TYR A 46 -7.35 9.24 6.10
CA TYR A 46 -7.97 8.08 6.71
C TYR A 46 -7.33 7.65 8.02
N GLN A 47 -6.11 8.07 8.29
CA GLN A 47 -5.40 7.71 9.52
C GLN A 47 -5.42 6.20 9.73
N PRO A 48 -4.80 5.45 8.84
CA PRO A 48 -4.91 4.00 8.86
C PRO A 48 -4.15 3.38 10.02
N ASP A 49 -4.53 2.15 10.33
CA ASP A 49 -3.83 1.38 11.33
C ASP A 49 -2.67 0.62 10.71
N LEU A 50 -2.73 0.36 9.40
CA LEU A 50 -1.71 -0.43 8.74
C LEU A 50 -1.50 0.10 7.32
N ILE A 51 -0.26 0.18 6.91
CA ILE A 51 0.10 0.58 5.55
C ILE A 51 0.89 -0.55 4.93
N LEU A 52 0.40 -1.06 3.81
CA LEU A 52 1.12 -2.06 3.03
C LEU A 52 1.80 -1.33 1.88
N LEU A 53 3.12 -1.29 1.95
CA LEU A 53 3.89 -0.50 1.02
C LEU A 53 4.78 -1.42 0.23
N ASP A 54 4.56 -1.51 -1.07
CA ASP A 54 5.40 -2.30 -1.94
C ASP A 54 5.95 -1.38 -3.00
N ILE A 55 7.14 -0.91 -2.79
CA ILE A 55 7.77 -0.02 -3.71
C ILE A 55 8.86 -0.77 -4.42
N GLN A 56 8.66 -0.99 -5.69
CA GLN A 56 9.70 -1.55 -6.50
C GLN A 56 10.50 -0.41 -7.02
N MET A 57 11.67 -0.21 -6.47
CA MET A 57 12.49 0.87 -6.90
C MET A 57 13.77 0.32 -7.41
N PRO A 58 13.82 -0.04 -8.64
CA PRO A 58 15.01 -0.62 -9.22
C PRO A 58 16.24 0.25 -9.06
N LYS A 59 16.02 1.55 -8.98
CA LYS A 59 17.16 2.40 -8.83
C LYS A 59 17.77 2.29 -7.49
N ILE A 60 17.03 1.89 -6.52
CA ILE A 60 17.58 1.79 -5.22
C ILE A 60 18.52 0.66 -5.12
N THR A 61 18.37 -0.27 -6.00
CA THR A 61 19.28 -1.34 -5.90
C THR A 61 20.68 -0.89 -6.08
N GLY A 62 20.85 0.23 -6.65
CA GLY A 62 22.17 0.71 -6.77
C GLY A 62 22.74 0.98 -5.47
N PHE A 63 21.95 1.14 -4.44
CA PHE A 63 22.48 1.56 -3.29
C PHE A 63 22.95 0.43 -2.57
N GLU A 64 22.57 -0.59 -3.08
CA GLU A 64 23.06 -1.52 -2.47
C GLU A 64 24.38 -1.42 -2.49
N MET A 65 24.38 -0.63 -2.85
CA MET A 65 25.25 -0.27 -2.63
C MET A 65 25.65 -0.07 -1.58
N LEU A 66 25.27 -0.10 -1.23
CA LEU A 66 25.71 0.06 -0.25
C LEU A 66 26.34 -0.50 0.20
#